data_d2fab5577f0e6dcaf52a4192a9edb6cc
#
_entry.id   d2fab5577f0e6dcaf52a4192a9edb6cc
#
_cell.length_a   1.000
_cell.length_b   1.000
_cell.length_c   1.000
_cell.angle_alpha   90.00
_cell.angle_beta   90.00
_cell.angle_gamma   90.00
#
_symmetry.space_group_name_H-M   'P 1'
#
loop_
_entity.id
_entity.type
_entity.pdbx_description
1 polymer ?
#
loop_
_entity_poly.entity_id
_entity_poly.type
_entity_poly.pdbx_seq_one_letter_code
_entity_poly.pdbx_strand_id
1 'polypeptide(L)'
;TILNEQREQTLRAVASWERLRERLKLGAKLGYAYTASAYDFRQRNAQGAQSDLTLSRSYLHTPYGQFDAEYYVGRRWLFTGNVALHVPMVDCSDKSPYHEGDVYDRYRVELSGHLSAKWRPTERIGLAVNLRGELYDRHAVPLIPAFFFDWVVSERGNVVLKASVARNYRYPTLNDRYYQPGGNPDLRPEHGFTYDGGISFALGGEAEGYTLRGEATLFDSHIDDWILWVQAR
;
A
#
# COMPACT_ATOMS: atom_id res chain seq x y z
N THR A 1 -32.47 -12.87 -11.40
CA THR A 1 -31.22 -12.35 -12.04
C THR A 1 -30.64 -11.29 -11.16
N ILE A 2 -29.33 -11.38 -10.85
CA ILE A 2 -28.56 -10.39 -10.12
C ILE A 2 -27.91 -9.48 -11.17
N LEU A 3 -28.02 -8.16 -10.99
CA LEU A 3 -27.31 -7.15 -11.75
C LEU A 3 -26.37 -6.43 -10.79
N ASN A 4 -25.10 -6.43 -11.11
CA ASN A 4 -24.04 -5.73 -10.36
C ASN A 4 -23.28 -4.83 -11.35
N GLU A 5 -23.31 -3.52 -11.13
CA GLU A 5 -22.67 -2.53 -11.96
C GLU A 5 -21.82 -1.61 -11.10
N GLN A 6 -20.55 -1.45 -11.48
CA GLN A 6 -19.63 -0.48 -10.87
C GLN A 6 -19.11 0.47 -11.94
N ARG A 7 -19.11 1.76 -11.62
CA ARG A 7 -18.51 2.82 -12.45
C ARG A 7 -17.57 3.64 -11.60
N GLU A 8 -16.42 3.96 -12.13
CA GLU A 8 -15.43 4.80 -11.47
C GLU A 8 -14.88 5.84 -12.45
N GLN A 9 -14.72 7.07 -11.96
CA GLN A 9 -14.06 8.17 -12.64
C GLN A 9 -12.98 8.74 -11.74
N THR A 10 -11.77 8.88 -12.25
CA THR A 10 -10.63 9.39 -11.48
C THR A 10 -9.96 10.54 -12.22
N LEU A 11 -9.73 11.64 -11.51
CA LEU A 11 -8.90 12.76 -11.93
C LEU A 11 -7.69 12.85 -11.01
N ARG A 12 -6.49 13.00 -11.57
CA ARG A 12 -5.26 13.19 -10.80
C ARG A 12 -4.47 14.35 -11.36
N ALA A 13 -3.99 15.22 -10.48
CA ALA A 13 -3.06 16.28 -10.82
C ALA A 13 -1.88 16.22 -9.86
N VAL A 14 -0.66 16.40 -10.38
CA VAL A 14 0.55 16.40 -9.59
C VAL A 14 1.54 17.40 -10.13
N ALA A 15 2.15 18.18 -9.25
CA ALA A 15 3.34 18.97 -9.49
C ALA A 15 4.52 18.35 -8.74
N SER A 16 5.66 18.19 -9.40
CA SER A 16 6.87 17.63 -8.81
C SER A 16 8.05 18.55 -9.03
N TRP A 17 8.93 18.57 -8.05
CA TRP A 17 10.21 19.24 -8.10
C TRP A 17 11.30 18.26 -7.68
N GLU A 18 12.43 18.28 -8.39
CA GLU A 18 13.60 17.48 -8.06
C GLU A 18 14.87 18.35 -8.15
N ARG A 19 15.79 18.07 -7.24
CA ARG A 19 17.12 18.67 -7.24
C ARG A 19 18.17 17.60 -6.95
N LEU A 20 19.09 17.46 -7.88
CA LEU A 20 20.24 16.55 -7.74
C LEU A 20 21.50 17.38 -7.50
N ARG A 21 22.27 17.00 -6.48
CA ARG A 21 23.62 17.51 -6.21
C ARG A 21 24.51 16.34 -5.83
N GLU A 22 25.67 16.21 -6.45
CA GLU A 22 26.70 15.17 -6.25
C GLU A 22 26.26 13.91 -5.48
N ARG A 23 25.91 14.05 -4.20
CA ARG A 23 25.54 12.96 -3.27
C ARG A 23 24.15 13.08 -2.69
N LEU A 24 23.43 14.15 -2.98
CA LEU A 24 22.12 14.44 -2.41
C LEU A 24 21.09 14.62 -3.52
N LYS A 25 20.06 13.82 -3.49
CA LYS A 25 18.85 14.01 -4.30
C LYS A 25 17.72 14.42 -3.39
N LEU A 26 17.05 15.51 -3.72
CA LEU A 26 15.85 15.99 -3.04
C LEU A 26 14.69 15.98 -4.02
N GLY A 27 13.52 15.61 -3.53
CA GLY A 27 12.27 15.63 -4.27
C GLY A 27 11.14 16.21 -3.43
N ALA A 28 10.23 16.92 -4.08
CA ALA A 28 8.98 17.34 -3.48
C ALA A 28 7.84 17.13 -4.48
N LYS A 29 6.68 16.71 -3.97
CA LYS A 29 5.47 16.53 -4.76
C LYS A 29 4.28 17.15 -4.03
N LEU A 30 3.45 17.85 -4.77
CA LEU A 30 2.14 18.29 -4.34
C LEU A 30 1.13 17.75 -5.33
N GLY A 31 0.07 17.15 -4.85
CA GLY A 31 -0.91 16.54 -5.71
C GLY A 31 -2.32 16.55 -5.14
N TYR A 32 -3.24 16.24 -6.02
CA TYR A 32 -4.63 16.11 -5.73
C TYR A 32 -5.21 14.96 -6.55
N ALA A 33 -5.93 14.08 -5.88
CA ALA A 33 -6.68 13.01 -6.52
C ALA A 33 -8.17 13.17 -6.21
N TYR A 34 -9.00 12.99 -7.22
CA TYR A 34 -10.45 12.92 -7.10
C TYR A 34 -10.93 11.60 -7.69
N THR A 35 -11.78 10.89 -6.95
CA THR A 35 -12.43 9.68 -7.46
C THR A 35 -13.93 9.75 -7.17
N ALA A 36 -14.73 9.62 -8.23
CA ALA A 36 -16.17 9.42 -8.13
C ALA A 36 -16.47 7.96 -8.45
N SER A 37 -17.14 7.26 -7.53
CA SER A 37 -17.50 5.86 -7.69
C SER A 37 -19.00 5.67 -7.49
N ALA A 38 -19.59 4.85 -8.33
CA ALA A 38 -20.99 4.45 -8.28
C ALA A 38 -21.07 2.93 -8.27
N TYR A 39 -21.80 2.38 -7.34
CA TYR A 39 -22.05 0.95 -7.22
C TYR A 39 -23.56 0.69 -7.14
N ASP A 40 -24.08 -0.03 -8.12
CA ASP A 40 -25.47 -0.40 -8.25
C ASP A 40 -25.61 -1.91 -8.10
N PHE A 41 -26.26 -2.36 -7.02
CA PHE A 41 -26.58 -3.76 -6.81
C PHE A 41 -28.12 -3.95 -6.80
N ARG A 42 -28.59 -4.71 -7.77
CA ARG A 42 -30.01 -4.92 -8.03
C ARG A 42 -30.33 -6.40 -8.13
N GLN A 43 -31.48 -6.79 -7.59
CA GLN A 43 -31.99 -8.15 -7.70
C GLN A 43 -33.36 -8.15 -8.39
N ARG A 44 -33.56 -9.09 -9.31
CA ARG A 44 -34.88 -9.32 -9.91
C ARG A 44 -35.50 -10.57 -9.30
N ASN A 45 -36.70 -10.45 -8.76
CA ASN A 45 -37.42 -11.59 -8.21
C ASN A 45 -37.95 -12.53 -9.32
N ALA A 46 -38.61 -13.65 -8.92
CA ALA A 46 -39.16 -14.64 -9.86
C ALA A 46 -40.31 -14.08 -10.72
N GLN A 47 -40.98 -13.04 -10.26
CA GLN A 47 -42.07 -12.34 -10.96
C GLN A 47 -41.54 -11.24 -11.88
N GLY A 48 -40.23 -11.05 -11.98
CA GLY A 48 -39.60 -10.07 -12.86
C GLY A 48 -39.53 -8.65 -12.27
N ALA A 49 -40.02 -8.41 -11.06
CA ALA A 49 -39.89 -7.13 -10.38
C ALA A 49 -38.43 -6.91 -9.94
N GLN A 50 -37.91 -5.72 -10.22
CA GLN A 50 -36.56 -5.30 -9.84
C GLN A 50 -36.60 -4.65 -8.46
N SER A 51 -35.66 -5.02 -7.59
CA SER A 51 -35.40 -4.38 -6.32
C SER A 51 -33.98 -3.85 -6.29
N ASP A 52 -33.81 -2.57 -5.98
CA ASP A 52 -32.52 -1.93 -5.78
C ASP A 52 -32.09 -2.21 -4.34
N LEU A 53 -31.03 -3.01 -4.16
CA LEU A 53 -30.53 -3.40 -2.85
C LEU A 53 -29.46 -2.44 -2.34
N THR A 54 -28.65 -1.88 -3.24
CA THR A 54 -27.62 -0.89 -2.94
C THR A 54 -27.46 0.04 -4.13
N LEU A 55 -27.51 1.34 -3.90
CA LEU A 55 -27.25 2.40 -4.90
C LEU A 55 -26.24 3.38 -4.32
N SER A 56 -25.03 2.87 -4.07
CA SER A 56 -23.97 3.65 -3.41
C SER A 56 -23.32 4.63 -4.37
N ARG A 57 -23.07 5.83 -3.86
CA ARG A 57 -22.30 6.88 -4.53
C ARG A 57 -21.24 7.38 -3.55
N SER A 58 -20.00 7.45 -4.01
CA SER A 58 -18.88 7.90 -3.19
C SER A 58 -18.02 8.90 -3.96
N TYR A 59 -17.67 9.98 -3.29
CA TYR A 59 -16.78 11.01 -3.78
C TYR A 59 -15.59 11.12 -2.84
N LEU A 60 -14.40 10.83 -3.36
CA LEU A 60 -13.16 10.88 -2.60
C LEU A 60 -12.28 12.00 -3.13
N HIS A 61 -11.92 12.93 -2.28
CA HIS A 61 -10.95 13.98 -2.54
C HIS A 61 -9.71 13.72 -1.69
N THR A 62 -8.53 13.69 -2.30
CA THR A 62 -7.28 13.43 -1.60
C THR A 62 -6.20 14.43 -2.03
N PRO A 63 -6.13 15.62 -1.39
CA PRO A 63 -4.92 16.43 -1.47
C PRO A 63 -3.79 15.72 -0.74
N TYR A 64 -2.56 15.82 -1.28
CA TYR A 64 -1.38 15.23 -0.66
C TYR A 64 -0.12 16.03 -0.95
N GLY A 65 0.84 15.91 -0.04
CA GLY A 65 2.18 16.44 -0.19
C GLY A 65 3.21 15.39 0.23
N GLN A 66 4.35 15.37 -0.43
CA GLN A 66 5.44 14.45 -0.16
C GLN A 66 6.78 15.14 -0.32
N PHE A 67 7.72 14.81 0.55
CA PHE A 67 9.11 15.21 0.45
C PHE A 67 10.01 13.97 0.55
N ASP A 68 10.97 13.87 -0.36
CA ASP A 68 11.91 12.76 -0.48
C ASP A 68 13.33 13.26 -0.40
N ALA A 69 14.22 12.52 0.25
CA ALA A 69 15.64 12.77 0.29
C ALA A 69 16.42 11.46 0.11
N GLU A 70 17.44 11.48 -0.73
CA GLU A 70 18.41 10.38 -0.90
C GLU A 70 19.82 10.94 -0.70
N TYR A 71 20.61 10.27 0.12
CA TYR A 71 21.97 10.67 0.42
C TYR A 71 22.96 9.51 0.27
N TYR A 72 23.95 9.68 -0.58
CA TYR A 72 24.97 8.68 -0.87
C TYR A 72 26.26 8.96 -0.09
N VAL A 73 26.72 7.99 0.71
CA VAL A 73 27.98 8.07 1.45
C VAL A 73 28.97 7.06 0.87
N GLY A 74 29.90 7.57 0.08
CA GLY A 74 30.81 6.74 -0.71
C GLY A 74 30.03 5.85 -1.68
N ARG A 75 30.55 4.63 -1.89
CA ARG A 75 29.92 3.62 -2.77
C ARG A 75 29.11 2.57 -1.98
N ARG A 76 29.13 2.63 -0.66
CA ARG A 76 28.65 1.54 0.19
C ARG A 76 27.36 1.86 0.94
N TRP A 77 27.04 3.13 1.13
CA TRP A 77 25.86 3.54 1.91
C TRP A 77 24.92 4.40 1.08
N LEU A 78 23.63 4.08 1.20
CA LEU A 78 22.54 4.93 0.73
C LEU A 78 21.55 5.11 1.87
N PHE A 79 21.30 6.35 2.23
CA PHE A 79 20.25 6.73 3.15
C PHE A 79 19.10 7.35 2.35
N THR A 80 17.88 6.91 2.61
CA THR A 80 16.69 7.52 2.03
C THR A 80 15.72 7.92 3.14
N GLY A 81 15.08 9.05 2.96
CA GLY A 81 14.02 9.54 3.85
C GLY A 81 12.84 10.04 3.04
N ASN A 82 11.65 9.82 3.56
CA ASN A 82 10.40 10.30 2.99
C ASN A 82 9.48 10.77 4.10
N VAL A 83 8.78 11.88 3.86
CA VAL A 83 7.65 12.32 4.68
C VAL A 83 6.50 12.60 3.73
N ALA A 84 5.31 12.07 4.02
CA ALA A 84 4.12 12.27 3.22
C ALA A 84 2.92 12.61 4.09
N LEU A 85 2.13 13.55 3.62
CA LEU A 85 0.85 13.96 4.20
C LEU A 85 -0.24 13.70 3.18
N HIS A 86 -1.29 12.98 3.57
CA HIS A 86 -2.50 12.75 2.80
C HIS A 86 -3.71 13.18 3.62
N VAL A 87 -4.70 13.77 2.97
CA VAL A 87 -5.95 14.14 3.64
C VAL A 87 -7.13 13.61 2.82
N PRO A 88 -7.43 12.29 2.90
CA PRO A 88 -8.63 11.75 2.27
C PRO A 88 -9.89 12.33 2.91
N MET A 89 -10.77 12.87 2.07
CA MET A 89 -12.10 13.38 2.40
C MET A 89 -13.11 12.60 1.58
N VAL A 90 -13.98 11.89 2.25
CA VAL A 90 -14.98 10.99 1.65
C VAL A 90 -16.36 11.48 1.94
N ASP A 91 -17.17 11.65 0.91
CA ASP A 91 -18.61 11.78 0.96
C ASP A 91 -19.22 10.52 0.32
N CYS A 92 -19.97 9.73 1.10
CA CYS A 92 -20.57 8.48 0.67
C CYS A 92 -22.05 8.46 1.00
N SER A 93 -22.88 8.24 0.00
CA SER A 93 -24.33 8.14 0.13
C SER A 93 -24.86 6.83 -0.45
N ASP A 94 -25.96 6.31 0.09
CA ASP A 94 -26.74 5.21 -0.48
C ASP A 94 -28.18 5.69 -0.71
N LYS A 95 -28.66 5.56 -1.95
CA LYS A 95 -29.99 5.94 -2.39
C LYS A 95 -30.93 4.74 -2.53
N SER A 96 -30.57 3.59 -1.98
CA SER A 96 -31.45 2.44 -1.97
C SER A 96 -32.63 2.64 -1.01
N PRO A 97 -33.78 2.01 -1.26
CA PRO A 97 -34.94 2.09 -0.36
C PRO A 97 -34.69 1.62 1.07
N TYR A 98 -33.63 0.84 1.28
CA TYR A 98 -33.25 0.26 2.58
C TYR A 98 -32.27 1.11 3.38
N HIS A 99 -31.55 2.03 2.69
CA HIS A 99 -30.45 2.81 3.24
C HIS A 99 -30.40 4.23 2.65
N GLU A 100 -31.57 4.83 2.41
CA GLU A 100 -31.63 6.17 1.82
C GLU A 100 -31.01 7.20 2.77
N GLY A 101 -29.99 7.90 2.29
CA GLY A 101 -29.33 9.01 2.99
C GLY A 101 -27.82 9.01 2.90
N ASP A 102 -27.22 9.93 3.64
CA ASP A 102 -25.78 10.03 3.78
C ASP A 102 -25.28 8.89 4.65
N VAL A 103 -24.47 8.01 4.08
CA VAL A 103 -23.88 6.88 4.79
C VAL A 103 -22.76 7.39 5.69
N TYR A 104 -21.89 8.23 5.19
CA TYR A 104 -20.94 9.00 5.99
C TYR A 104 -20.26 10.11 5.17
N ASP A 105 -19.94 11.20 5.84
CA ASP A 105 -19.06 12.28 5.42
C ASP A 105 -17.94 12.40 6.44
N ARG A 106 -16.70 12.12 6.04
CA ARG A 106 -15.54 12.08 6.94
C ARG A 106 -14.27 12.43 6.20
N TYR A 107 -13.34 12.98 6.96
CA TYR A 107 -11.95 13.14 6.52
C TYR A 107 -10.99 12.56 7.55
N ARG A 108 -9.76 12.36 7.15
CA ARG A 108 -8.68 11.90 8.02
C ARG A 108 -7.36 12.53 7.61
N VAL A 109 -6.58 12.97 8.58
CA VAL A 109 -5.21 13.42 8.34
C VAL A 109 -4.28 12.24 8.53
N GLU A 110 -3.52 11.92 7.49
CA GLU A 110 -2.58 10.79 7.45
C GLU A 110 -1.18 11.33 7.20
N LEU A 111 -0.33 11.30 8.23
CA LEU A 111 1.09 11.65 8.13
C LEU A 111 1.90 10.36 8.21
N SER A 112 2.81 10.18 7.28
CA SER A 112 3.75 9.06 7.29
C SER A 112 5.19 9.55 7.14
N GLY A 113 6.10 8.86 7.82
CA GLY A 113 7.53 9.04 7.70
C GLY A 113 8.23 7.72 7.45
N HIS A 114 9.19 7.69 6.55
CA HIS A 114 9.99 6.52 6.23
C HIS A 114 11.47 6.89 6.20
N LEU A 115 12.29 6.06 6.85
CA LEU A 115 13.75 6.14 6.81
C LEU A 115 14.30 4.77 6.39
N SER A 116 15.30 4.78 5.53
CA SER A 116 16.00 3.58 5.09
C SER A 116 17.51 3.81 5.10
N ALA A 117 18.24 2.81 5.53
CA ALA A 117 19.68 2.71 5.41
C ALA A 117 20.03 1.43 4.64
N LYS A 118 20.67 1.58 3.49
CA LYS A 118 21.20 0.46 2.71
C LYS A 118 22.71 0.47 2.81
N TRP A 119 23.26 -0.69 3.14
CA TRP A 119 24.71 -0.88 3.30
C TRP A 119 25.21 -2.06 2.47
N ARG A 120 26.24 -1.82 1.68
CA ARG A 120 26.98 -2.86 0.94
C ARG A 120 28.39 -2.97 1.49
N PRO A 121 28.60 -3.77 2.56
CA PRO A 121 29.95 -3.97 3.12
C PRO A 121 30.94 -4.53 2.11
N THR A 122 30.44 -5.38 1.22
CA THR A 122 31.19 -5.96 0.09
C THR A 122 30.35 -5.85 -1.19
N GLU A 123 30.92 -6.19 -2.33
CA GLU A 123 30.18 -6.27 -3.61
C GLU A 123 29.15 -7.42 -3.61
N ARG A 124 29.32 -8.39 -2.70
CA ARG A 124 28.49 -9.59 -2.63
C ARG A 124 27.37 -9.53 -1.58
N ILE A 125 27.47 -8.65 -0.60
CA ILE A 125 26.53 -8.59 0.51
C ILE A 125 25.82 -7.24 0.52
N GLY A 126 24.49 -7.27 0.53
CA GLY A 126 23.63 -6.13 0.74
C GLY A 126 22.79 -6.29 1.99
N LEU A 127 22.69 -5.22 2.76
CA LEU A 127 21.87 -5.10 3.95
C LEU A 127 21.00 -3.85 3.83
N ALA A 128 19.74 -3.93 4.23
CA ALA A 128 18.91 -2.75 4.36
C ALA A 128 18.04 -2.82 5.62
N VAL A 129 17.90 -1.68 6.25
CA VAL A 129 17.00 -1.45 7.38
C VAL A 129 16.04 -0.36 6.98
N ASN A 130 14.75 -0.61 7.10
CA ASN A 130 13.70 0.36 6.88
C ASN A 130 12.94 0.59 8.19
N LEU A 131 12.59 1.83 8.46
CA LEU A 131 11.74 2.23 9.58
C LEU A 131 10.61 3.09 9.02
N ARG A 132 9.36 2.74 9.31
CA ARG A 132 8.18 3.52 8.97
C ARG A 132 7.45 3.91 10.25
N GLY A 133 7.02 5.16 10.34
CA GLY A 133 6.12 5.67 11.35
C GLY A 133 4.92 6.32 10.68
N GLU A 134 3.75 6.23 11.28
CA GLU A 134 2.49 6.78 10.76
C GLU A 134 1.69 7.43 11.88
N LEU A 135 0.93 8.44 11.50
CA LEU A 135 -0.01 9.13 12.37
C LEU A 135 -1.33 9.30 11.63
N TYR A 136 -2.40 8.77 12.18
CA TYR A 136 -3.75 8.89 11.66
C TYR A 136 -4.57 9.79 12.60
N ASP A 137 -4.82 11.05 12.20
CA ASP A 137 -5.35 12.10 13.07
C ASP A 137 -4.50 12.25 14.33
N ARG A 138 -4.90 11.63 15.45
CA ARG A 138 -4.20 11.66 16.75
C ARG A 138 -3.65 10.30 17.17
N HIS A 139 -3.78 9.27 16.32
CA HIS A 139 -3.32 7.92 16.63
C HIS A 139 -1.94 7.69 16.03
N ALA A 140 -0.93 7.71 16.87
CA ALA A 140 0.42 7.34 16.47
C ALA A 140 0.52 5.81 16.36
N VAL A 141 1.03 5.36 15.22
CA VAL A 141 1.29 3.94 14.95
C VAL A 141 2.64 3.56 15.56
N PRO A 142 2.78 2.39 16.20
CA PRO A 142 4.08 1.87 16.59
C PRO A 142 5.03 1.77 15.40
N LEU A 143 6.33 1.97 15.62
CA LEU A 143 7.33 1.85 14.56
C LEU A 143 7.22 0.51 13.82
N ILE A 144 7.30 0.60 12.49
CA ILE A 144 7.17 -0.53 11.58
C ILE A 144 8.55 -0.78 10.95
N PRO A 145 9.38 -1.66 11.56
CA PRO A 145 10.68 -2.03 11.03
C PRO A 145 10.58 -3.09 9.94
N ALA A 146 11.55 -3.04 9.02
CA ALA A 146 11.81 -4.13 8.10
C ALA A 146 13.32 -4.27 7.87
N PHE A 147 13.76 -5.52 7.74
CA PHE A 147 15.13 -5.91 7.45
C PHE A 147 15.18 -6.67 6.13
N PHE A 148 16.23 -6.39 5.34
CA PHE A 148 16.50 -7.08 4.08
C PHE A 148 17.96 -7.47 4.01
N PHE A 149 18.19 -8.64 3.48
CA PHE A 149 19.51 -9.22 3.26
C PHE A 149 19.59 -9.81 1.86
N ASP A 150 20.69 -9.55 1.15
CA ASP A 150 21.04 -10.22 -0.08
C ASP A 150 22.52 -10.64 -0.08
N TRP A 151 22.78 -11.81 -0.64
CA TRP A 151 24.13 -12.37 -0.74
C TRP A 151 24.34 -13.03 -2.11
N VAL A 152 25.29 -12.49 -2.88
CA VAL A 152 25.78 -13.10 -4.12
C VAL A 152 26.71 -14.24 -3.76
N VAL A 153 26.20 -15.46 -3.78
CA VAL A 153 26.94 -16.68 -3.42
C VAL A 153 27.91 -17.06 -4.54
N SER A 154 27.48 -16.92 -5.79
CA SER A 154 28.27 -17.23 -6.97
C SER A 154 28.05 -16.21 -8.06
N GLU A 155 29.16 -15.58 -8.51
CA GLU A 155 29.13 -14.62 -9.62
C GLU A 155 28.95 -15.32 -10.97
N ARG A 156 29.56 -16.52 -11.16
CA ARG A 156 29.48 -17.29 -12.41
C ARG A 156 28.05 -17.75 -12.75
N GLY A 157 27.32 -18.17 -11.73
CA GLY A 157 25.92 -18.60 -11.86
C GLY A 157 24.94 -17.52 -11.50
N ASN A 158 25.41 -16.30 -11.19
CA ASN A 158 24.60 -15.20 -10.66
C ASN A 158 23.61 -15.70 -9.58
N VAL A 159 24.12 -16.57 -8.68
CA VAL A 159 23.32 -17.15 -7.59
C VAL A 159 23.25 -16.15 -6.44
N VAL A 160 22.01 -15.72 -6.12
CA VAL A 160 21.73 -14.76 -5.05
C VAL A 160 20.78 -15.38 -4.04
N LEU A 161 21.16 -15.37 -2.77
CA LEU A 161 20.28 -15.64 -1.66
C LEU A 161 19.68 -14.31 -1.17
N LYS A 162 18.39 -14.32 -0.86
CA LYS A 162 17.66 -13.17 -0.32
C LYS A 162 16.87 -13.59 0.91
N ALA A 163 16.76 -12.70 1.88
CA ALA A 163 15.89 -12.89 3.03
C ALA A 163 15.33 -11.56 3.50
N SER A 164 14.13 -11.56 4.02
CA SER A 164 13.57 -10.40 4.69
C SER A 164 12.73 -10.76 5.91
N VAL A 165 12.61 -9.80 6.81
CA VAL A 165 11.62 -9.80 7.89
C VAL A 165 11.04 -8.41 7.99
N ALA A 166 9.71 -8.31 8.00
CA ALA A 166 9.01 -7.04 8.08
C ALA A 166 7.84 -7.11 9.07
N ARG A 167 7.70 -6.08 9.88
CA ARG A 167 6.47 -5.85 10.61
C ARG A 167 5.42 -5.32 9.65
N ASN A 168 4.21 -5.89 9.70
CA ASN A 168 3.04 -5.41 8.99
C ASN A 168 2.17 -4.59 9.93
N TYR A 169 1.53 -3.57 9.39
CA TYR A 169 0.55 -2.77 10.10
C TYR A 169 -0.42 -2.14 9.10
N ARG A 170 -1.73 -2.25 9.39
CA ARG A 170 -2.77 -1.60 8.59
C ARG A 170 -3.79 -0.95 9.52
N TYR A 171 -3.87 0.38 9.46
CA TYR A 171 -4.93 1.11 10.13
C TYR A 171 -6.25 0.94 9.38
N PRO A 172 -7.41 0.77 10.06
CA PRO A 172 -8.70 0.62 9.39
C PRO A 172 -9.00 1.81 8.47
N THR A 173 -9.52 1.52 7.29
CA THR A 173 -9.92 2.58 6.34
C THR A 173 -11.14 3.34 6.85
N LEU A 174 -11.47 4.49 6.24
CA LEU A 174 -12.70 5.21 6.54
C LEU A 174 -13.93 4.34 6.24
N ASN A 175 -13.86 3.54 5.18
CA ASN A 175 -14.92 2.60 4.81
C ASN A 175 -15.09 1.48 5.84
N ASP A 176 -13.99 0.87 6.32
CA ASP A 176 -14.04 -0.18 7.35
C ASP A 176 -14.72 0.33 8.64
N ARG A 177 -14.58 1.62 8.94
CA ARG A 177 -15.08 2.22 10.19
C ARG A 177 -16.46 2.82 10.08
N TYR A 178 -16.82 3.43 8.96
CA TYR A 178 -17.98 4.31 8.89
C TYR A 178 -19.01 3.93 7.83
N TYR A 179 -18.71 2.99 6.93
CA TYR A 179 -19.69 2.54 5.95
C TYR A 179 -20.90 1.86 6.63
N GLN A 180 -22.11 2.19 6.20
CA GLN A 180 -23.33 1.57 6.70
C GLN A 180 -24.05 0.79 5.57
N PRO A 181 -24.53 -0.44 5.83
CA PRO A 181 -24.39 -1.21 7.07
C PRO A 181 -23.05 -1.94 7.14
N GLY A 182 -22.50 -2.10 8.32
CA GLY A 182 -21.38 -3.02 8.57
C GLY A 182 -20.05 -2.39 8.97
N GLY A 183 -19.86 -1.08 8.84
CA GLY A 183 -18.69 -0.40 9.36
C GLY A 183 -18.65 -0.42 10.88
N ASN A 184 -17.45 -0.53 11.46
CA ASN A 184 -17.24 -0.53 12.91
C ASN A 184 -16.15 0.48 13.29
N PRO A 185 -16.51 1.59 13.98
CA PRO A 185 -15.55 2.62 14.38
C PRO A 185 -14.52 2.14 15.41
N ASP A 186 -14.78 1.03 16.11
CA ASP A 186 -13.93 0.46 17.16
C ASP A 186 -12.98 -0.64 16.65
N LEU A 187 -12.88 -0.81 15.34
CA LEU A 187 -11.93 -1.75 14.75
C LEU A 187 -10.49 -1.44 15.17
N ARG A 188 -9.81 -2.49 15.64
CA ARG A 188 -8.39 -2.44 15.93
C ARG A 188 -7.59 -2.55 14.63
N PRO A 189 -6.39 -1.94 14.58
CA PRO A 189 -5.49 -2.09 13.44
C PRO A 189 -4.99 -3.53 13.29
N GLU A 190 -4.88 -4.00 12.06
CA GLU A 190 -4.17 -5.24 11.76
C GLU A 190 -2.68 -5.05 12.02
N HIS A 191 -2.05 -6.06 12.59
CA HIS A 191 -0.60 -6.06 12.82
C HIS A 191 -0.04 -7.47 12.75
N GLY A 192 1.26 -7.57 12.48
CA GLY A 192 1.89 -8.89 12.37
C GLY A 192 3.29 -8.82 11.81
N PHE A 193 3.80 -9.97 11.39
CA PHE A 193 5.11 -10.12 10.76
C PHE A 193 5.03 -10.98 9.53
N THR A 194 5.83 -10.63 8.53
CA THR A 194 6.09 -11.46 7.35
C THR A 194 7.57 -11.76 7.29
N TYR A 195 7.88 -13.00 6.95
CA TYR A 195 9.22 -13.51 6.74
C TYR A 195 9.30 -14.12 5.35
N ASP A 196 10.38 -13.84 4.65
CA ASP A 196 10.65 -14.53 3.38
C ASP A 196 12.13 -14.88 3.25
N GLY A 197 12.40 -15.93 2.49
CA GLY A 197 13.72 -16.36 2.12
C GLY A 197 13.71 -17.03 0.76
N GLY A 198 14.63 -16.66 -0.11
CA GLY A 198 14.65 -17.15 -1.48
C GLY A 198 16.04 -17.26 -2.08
N ILE A 199 16.11 -18.00 -3.18
CA ILE A 199 17.28 -18.14 -4.03
C ILE A 199 16.91 -17.82 -5.46
N SER A 200 17.74 -17.04 -6.12
CA SER A 200 17.64 -16.80 -7.57
C SER A 200 18.96 -17.14 -8.24
N PHE A 201 18.91 -17.58 -9.50
CA PHE A 201 20.10 -17.86 -10.31
C PHE A 201 19.87 -17.48 -11.77
N ALA A 202 20.97 -17.21 -12.48
CA ALA A 202 20.97 -17.01 -13.92
C ALA A 202 22.25 -17.64 -14.49
N LEU A 203 22.08 -18.71 -15.27
CA LEU A 203 23.16 -19.48 -15.91
C LEU A 203 23.18 -19.19 -17.41
N GLY A 204 24.36 -19.25 -18.00
CA GLY A 204 24.55 -18.99 -19.43
C GLY A 204 24.55 -17.51 -19.77
N GLY A 205 24.59 -17.21 -21.05
CA GLY A 205 24.64 -15.87 -21.62
C GLY A 205 24.73 -15.91 -23.14
N GLU A 206 25.02 -14.79 -23.78
CA GLU A 206 25.15 -14.72 -25.24
C GLU A 206 26.28 -15.62 -25.77
N ALA A 207 27.40 -15.73 -25.05
CA ALA A 207 28.54 -16.54 -25.44
C ALA A 207 28.24 -18.05 -25.42
N GLU A 208 27.36 -18.50 -24.53
CA GLU A 208 26.93 -19.89 -24.40
C GLU A 208 25.75 -20.26 -25.31
N GLY A 209 25.10 -19.24 -25.91
CA GLY A 209 23.93 -19.42 -26.77
C GLY A 209 22.65 -19.83 -26.05
N TYR A 210 22.63 -19.80 -24.72
CA TYR A 210 21.44 -20.06 -23.91
C TYR A 210 21.45 -19.20 -22.64
N THR A 211 20.27 -18.98 -22.06
CA THR A 211 20.11 -18.38 -20.74
C THR A 211 19.06 -19.17 -19.97
N LEU A 212 19.43 -19.68 -18.78
CA LEU A 212 18.52 -20.33 -17.84
C LEU A 212 18.40 -19.47 -16.59
N ARG A 213 17.20 -19.06 -16.23
CA ARG A 213 16.90 -18.30 -15.01
C ARG A 213 15.90 -19.05 -14.15
N GLY A 214 16.08 -18.99 -12.85
CA GLY A 214 15.15 -19.58 -11.90
C GLY A 214 15.13 -18.78 -10.60
N GLU A 215 13.99 -18.84 -9.92
CA GLU A 215 13.79 -18.24 -8.60
C GLU A 215 12.86 -19.14 -7.79
N ALA A 216 13.18 -19.30 -6.50
CA ALA A 216 12.31 -19.97 -5.52
C ALA A 216 12.29 -19.13 -4.25
N THR A 217 11.11 -18.84 -3.73
CA THR A 217 10.91 -18.07 -2.50
C THR A 217 9.91 -18.80 -1.61
N LEU A 218 10.27 -18.94 -0.34
CA LEU A 218 9.37 -19.36 0.73
C LEU A 218 9.00 -18.13 1.54
N PHE A 219 7.75 -18.03 1.92
CA PHE A 219 7.28 -16.95 2.78
C PHE A 219 6.28 -17.47 3.82
N ASP A 220 6.25 -16.80 4.95
CA ASP A 220 5.26 -16.99 6.00
C ASP A 220 4.77 -15.63 6.49
N SER A 221 3.49 -15.54 6.85
CA SER A 221 2.89 -14.29 7.35
C SER A 221 1.90 -14.61 8.46
N HIS A 222 2.13 -13.97 9.61
CA HIS A 222 1.24 -14.02 10.75
C HIS A 222 0.63 -12.63 10.96
N ILE A 223 -0.71 -12.54 10.94
CA ILE A 223 -1.46 -11.29 11.07
C ILE A 223 -2.52 -11.45 12.13
N ASP A 224 -2.49 -10.57 13.13
CA ASP A 224 -3.49 -10.43 14.17
C ASP A 224 -4.51 -9.35 13.83
N ASP A 225 -5.71 -9.44 14.41
CA ASP A 225 -6.82 -8.50 14.24
C ASP A 225 -7.21 -8.26 12.76
N TRP A 226 -7.20 -9.29 11.95
CA TRP A 226 -7.47 -9.21 10.52
C TRP A 226 -8.89 -8.71 10.23
N ILE A 227 -8.99 -7.62 9.48
CA ILE A 227 -10.26 -6.96 9.14
C ILE A 227 -10.87 -7.62 7.90
N LEU A 228 -12.00 -8.29 8.10
CA LEU A 228 -12.74 -8.97 7.04
C LEU A 228 -14.18 -8.46 6.97
N TRP A 229 -14.65 -8.20 5.76
CA TRP A 229 -16.07 -8.00 5.49
C TRP A 229 -16.75 -9.35 5.36
N VAL A 230 -17.70 -9.64 6.25
CA VAL A 230 -18.48 -10.87 6.23
C VAL A 230 -19.96 -10.56 6.02
N GLN A 231 -20.62 -11.39 5.25
CA GLN A 231 -22.07 -11.27 5.06
C GLN A 231 -22.77 -11.74 6.33
N ALA A 232 -23.57 -10.87 6.97
CA ALA A 232 -24.44 -11.29 8.06
C ALA A 232 -25.48 -12.29 7.53
N ARG A 233 -25.63 -13.42 8.20
CA ARG A 233 -26.65 -14.43 7.89
C ARG A 233 -27.95 -14.07 8.54
#